data_36346a0a72fcc34eb5bd5b95cdd34b75
#
_entry.id   36346a0a72fcc34eb5bd5b95cdd34b75
#
_cell.length_a   1.000
_cell.length_b   1.000
_cell.length_c   1.000
_cell.angle_alpha   90.00
_cell.angle_beta   90.00
_cell.angle_gamma   90.00
#
_symmetry.space_group_name_H-M   'P 1'
#
loop_
_entity.id
_entity.type
_entity.pdbx_description
1 polymer ?
#
loop_
_entity_poly.entity_id
_entity_poly.type
_entity_poly.pdbx_seq_one_letter_code
_entity_poly.pdbx_strand_id
1 'polypeptide(L)'
;QISISQQLGDYGTTFFSASRQSYWNTSRSDQQISFGLNVPFGDITTSLNYSYSNNIWQNDRDHLLAFTLNVPFSHWMRTDSQSAFRNSNASYSMSNDLKGGMTNLSGVYGTLLPDNNLNYSVQVGNTHGGNTSSGTSGYSSLNYRGAYGNTNVGYSRSGDSSQIYYGMSGGIIAHADG
;
A
#
# COMPACT_ATOMS: atom_id res chain seq x y z
N GLN A 1 27.09 -2.07 7.52
CA GLN A 1 25.98 -1.97 6.57
C GLN A 1 26.53 -1.84 5.16
N ILE A 2 26.01 -2.63 4.26
CA ILE A 2 26.34 -2.61 2.84
C ILE A 2 25.04 -2.45 2.07
N SER A 3 24.99 -1.52 1.13
CA SER A 3 23.85 -1.31 0.24
C SER A 3 24.36 -1.18 -1.18
N ILE A 4 23.74 -1.90 -2.08
CA ILE A 4 24.04 -1.86 -3.50
C ILE A 4 22.70 -1.69 -4.23
N SER A 5 22.64 -0.71 -5.10
CA SER A 5 21.50 -0.57 -6.00
C SER A 5 22.02 -0.42 -7.42
N GLN A 6 21.37 -1.08 -8.35
CA GLN A 6 21.74 -1.04 -9.75
C GLN A 6 20.52 -0.86 -10.63
N GLN A 7 20.60 0.07 -11.53
CA GLN A 7 19.61 0.25 -12.56
C GLN A 7 19.94 -0.65 -13.76
N LEU A 8 18.94 -1.38 -14.22
CA LEU A 8 19.06 -2.32 -15.34
C LEU A 8 18.51 -1.69 -16.64
N GLY A 9 18.89 -0.47 -16.91
CA GLY A 9 18.38 0.27 -18.07
C GLY A 9 16.87 0.47 -17.98
N ASP A 10 16.17 0.16 -19.06
CA ASP A 10 14.71 0.25 -19.15
C ASP A 10 13.98 -0.94 -18.50
N TYR A 11 14.71 -1.95 -18.04
CA TYR A 11 14.13 -3.17 -17.47
C TYR A 11 13.82 -3.06 -15.98
N GLY A 12 14.34 -2.04 -15.30
CA GLY A 12 14.02 -1.85 -13.91
C GLY A 12 15.24 -1.56 -13.04
N THR A 13 15.04 -1.70 -11.74
CA THR A 13 16.05 -1.43 -10.71
C THR A 13 16.10 -2.59 -9.73
N THR A 14 17.29 -3.02 -9.39
CA THR A 14 17.53 -3.98 -8.31
C THR A 14 18.23 -3.30 -7.16
N PHE A 15 17.93 -3.73 -5.96
CA PHE A 15 18.69 -3.32 -4.79
C PHE A 15 18.96 -4.50 -3.87
N PHE A 16 20.09 -4.43 -3.22
CA PHE A 16 20.49 -5.39 -2.20
C PHE A 16 21.02 -4.61 -0.99
N SER A 17 20.61 -4.97 0.20
CA SER A 17 21.16 -4.41 1.41
C SER A 17 21.39 -5.50 2.45
N ALA A 18 22.50 -5.37 3.15
CA ALA A 18 22.83 -6.24 4.27
C ALA A 18 23.34 -5.41 5.42
N SER A 19 22.86 -5.68 6.61
CA SER A 19 23.34 -5.05 7.82
C SER A 19 23.54 -6.09 8.92
N ARG A 20 24.57 -5.87 9.72
CA ARG A 20 24.86 -6.67 10.89
C ARG A 20 25.17 -5.72 12.03
N GLN A 21 24.54 -5.94 13.18
CA GLN A 21 24.77 -5.19 14.38
C GLN A 21 25.18 -6.16 15.50
N SER A 22 26.35 -5.95 16.05
CA SER A 22 26.85 -6.72 17.19
C SER A 22 26.75 -5.88 18.46
N TYR A 23 26.47 -6.52 19.57
CA TYR A 23 26.31 -5.88 20.88
C TYR A 23 27.45 -6.30 21.81
N TRP A 24 27.90 -5.38 22.64
CA TRP A 24 29.07 -5.55 23.49
C TRP A 24 28.93 -6.66 24.56
N ASN A 25 27.72 -6.98 24.96
CA ASN A 25 27.48 -7.91 26.06
C ASN A 25 26.97 -9.29 25.63
N THR A 26 26.85 -9.54 24.33
CA THR A 26 26.33 -10.81 23.82
C THR A 26 27.16 -11.29 22.64
N SER A 27 27.31 -12.60 22.53
CA SER A 27 27.92 -13.22 21.36
C SER A 27 27.00 -13.27 20.14
N ARG A 28 25.79 -12.77 20.26
CA ARG A 28 24.80 -12.76 19.18
C ARG A 28 24.80 -11.42 18.45
N SER A 29 24.41 -11.44 17.23
CA SER A 29 24.31 -10.25 16.37
C SER A 29 22.98 -10.25 15.63
N ASP A 30 22.39 -9.08 15.48
CA ASP A 30 21.26 -8.89 14.59
C ASP A 30 21.75 -8.84 13.16
N GLN A 31 21.07 -9.58 12.29
CA GLN A 31 21.36 -9.59 10.86
C GLN A 31 20.09 -9.25 10.09
N GLN A 32 20.23 -8.42 9.09
CA GLN A 32 19.15 -8.08 8.18
C GLN A 32 19.69 -8.10 6.75
N ILE A 33 19.01 -8.83 5.90
CA ILE A 33 19.31 -8.90 4.47
C ILE A 33 18.01 -8.57 3.73
N SER A 34 18.09 -7.69 2.75
CA SER A 34 16.95 -7.39 1.89
C SER A 34 17.39 -7.34 0.43
N PHE A 35 16.53 -7.84 -0.41
CA PHE A 35 16.67 -7.83 -1.86
C PHE A 35 15.39 -7.30 -2.48
N GLY A 36 15.50 -6.44 -3.46
CA GLY A 36 14.35 -5.89 -4.15
C GLY A 36 14.56 -5.78 -5.64
N LEU A 37 13.48 -5.94 -6.37
CA LEU A 37 13.40 -5.80 -7.80
C LEU A 37 12.18 -4.98 -8.15
N ASN A 38 12.37 -3.89 -8.87
CA ASN A 38 11.30 -3.04 -9.40
C ASN A 38 11.37 -3.09 -10.92
N VAL A 39 10.29 -3.52 -11.55
CA VAL A 39 10.21 -3.66 -13.01
C VAL A 39 9.02 -2.84 -13.52
N PRO A 40 9.26 -1.79 -14.30
CA PRO A 40 8.19 -1.07 -14.98
C PRO A 40 7.87 -1.77 -16.31
N PHE A 41 6.58 -1.93 -16.57
CA PHE A 41 6.03 -2.38 -17.86
C PHE A 41 5.16 -1.27 -18.42
N GLY A 42 5.75 -0.27 -19.09
CA GLY A 42 5.02 0.92 -19.48
C GLY A 42 4.50 1.67 -18.25
N ASP A 43 3.18 1.79 -18.14
CA ASP A 43 2.52 2.46 -17.01
C ASP A 43 2.31 1.53 -15.79
N ILE A 44 2.55 0.24 -15.95
CA ILE A 44 2.37 -0.75 -14.89
C ILE A 44 3.67 -0.85 -14.10
N THR A 45 3.60 -0.74 -12.78
CA THR A 45 4.75 -0.93 -11.90
C THR A 45 4.61 -2.23 -11.12
N THR A 46 5.67 -3.01 -11.11
CA THR A 46 5.76 -4.27 -10.39
C THR A 46 6.97 -4.24 -9.48
N SER A 47 6.80 -4.65 -8.25
CA SER A 47 7.92 -4.78 -7.32
C SER A 47 7.88 -6.11 -6.59
N LEU A 48 9.05 -6.70 -6.41
CA LEU A 48 9.26 -7.91 -5.63
C LEU A 48 10.32 -7.62 -4.58
N ASN A 49 9.99 -7.85 -3.33
CA ASN A 49 10.90 -7.62 -2.21
C ASN A 49 11.01 -8.88 -1.36
N TYR A 50 12.22 -9.23 -1.04
CA TYR A 50 12.52 -10.29 -0.09
C TYR A 50 13.34 -9.71 1.06
N SER A 51 12.95 -9.98 2.30
CA SER A 51 13.70 -9.58 3.47
C SER A 51 13.89 -10.75 4.41
N TYR A 52 15.07 -10.82 4.97
CA TYR A 52 15.42 -11.74 6.03
C TYR A 52 15.92 -10.94 7.23
N SER A 53 15.39 -11.22 8.39
CA SER A 53 15.84 -10.62 9.63
C SER A 53 16.03 -11.69 10.71
N ASN A 54 17.12 -11.57 11.43
CA ASN A 54 17.41 -12.39 12.59
C ASN A 54 17.66 -11.47 13.77
N ASN A 55 16.79 -11.50 14.75
CA ASN A 55 16.86 -10.63 15.92
C ASN A 55 17.30 -11.45 17.13
N ILE A 56 18.30 -10.94 17.86
CA ILE A 56 18.81 -11.59 19.07
C ILE A 56 17.77 -11.70 20.18
N TRP A 57 16.84 -10.76 20.25
CA TRP A 57 15.87 -10.71 21.31
C TRP A 57 14.74 -11.72 21.17
N GLN A 58 14.43 -12.12 19.95
CA GLN A 58 13.31 -13.02 19.68
C GLN A 58 13.72 -14.45 19.33
N ASN A 59 14.97 -14.74 19.16
CA ASN A 59 15.48 -16.06 18.76
C ASN A 59 14.75 -16.65 17.54
N ASP A 60 14.19 -15.78 16.72
CA ASP A 60 13.34 -16.14 15.60
C ASP A 60 13.91 -15.55 14.31
N ARG A 61 13.80 -16.33 13.25
CA ARG A 61 14.24 -15.93 11.91
C ARG A 61 13.01 -15.56 11.12
N ASP A 62 12.91 -14.30 10.75
CA ASP A 62 11.80 -13.80 9.96
C ASP A 62 12.20 -13.67 8.50
N HIS A 63 11.42 -14.29 7.65
CA HIS A 63 11.48 -14.13 6.20
C HIS A 63 10.21 -13.47 5.73
N LEU A 64 10.32 -12.50 4.86
CA LEU A 64 9.17 -11.84 4.26
C LEU A 64 9.39 -11.72 2.75
N LEU A 65 8.46 -12.27 2.00
CA LEU A 65 8.36 -12.09 0.56
C LEU A 65 7.17 -11.20 0.27
N ALA A 66 7.39 -10.08 -0.37
CA ALA A 66 6.35 -9.13 -0.73
C ALA A 66 6.34 -8.88 -2.24
N PHE A 67 5.17 -8.93 -2.81
CA PHE A 67 4.92 -8.62 -4.21
C PHE A 67 3.90 -7.49 -4.30
N THR A 68 4.16 -6.50 -5.13
CA THR A 68 3.26 -5.36 -5.34
C THR A 68 3.08 -5.11 -6.83
N LEU A 69 1.85 -4.93 -7.25
CA LEU A 69 1.48 -4.58 -8.61
C LEU A 69 0.59 -3.34 -8.57
N ASN A 70 0.92 -2.35 -9.38
CA ASN A 70 0.14 -1.14 -9.52
C ASN A 70 -0.15 -0.89 -11.00
N VAL A 71 -1.43 -0.78 -11.34
CA VAL A 71 -1.89 -0.61 -12.72
C VAL A 71 -2.78 0.62 -12.81
N PRO A 72 -2.36 1.67 -13.52
CA PRO A 72 -3.23 2.81 -13.76
C PRO A 72 -4.32 2.45 -14.76
N PHE A 73 -5.52 2.95 -14.54
CA PHE A 73 -6.65 2.71 -15.45
C PHE A 73 -6.45 3.35 -16.82
N SER A 74 -5.63 4.40 -16.89
CA SER A 74 -5.26 5.03 -18.16
C SER A 74 -4.59 4.05 -19.14
N HIS A 75 -4.02 2.96 -18.65
CA HIS A 75 -3.41 1.92 -19.49
C HIS A 75 -4.44 1.21 -20.38
N TRP A 76 -5.67 1.04 -19.90
CA TRP A 76 -6.74 0.38 -20.64
C TRP A 76 -7.67 1.36 -21.34
N MET A 77 -7.60 2.63 -20.98
CA MET A 77 -8.46 3.66 -21.56
C MET A 77 -7.77 4.35 -22.73
N ARG A 78 -8.52 4.60 -23.78
CA ARG A 78 -8.03 5.42 -24.90
C ARG A 78 -7.71 6.83 -24.41
N THR A 79 -6.67 7.42 -24.98
CA THR A 79 -6.18 8.77 -24.64
C THR A 79 -7.28 9.83 -24.75
N ASP A 80 -8.28 9.60 -25.59
CA ASP A 80 -9.39 10.53 -25.85
C ASP A 80 -10.59 10.29 -24.92
N SER A 81 -10.56 9.29 -24.04
CA SER A 81 -11.69 9.03 -23.18
C SER A 81 -11.71 10.05 -22.04
N GLN A 82 -12.81 10.79 -21.95
CA GLN A 82 -13.10 11.68 -20.81
C GLN A 82 -13.73 10.89 -19.65
N SER A 83 -13.32 9.66 -19.46
CA SER A 83 -13.85 8.85 -18.38
C SER A 83 -13.47 9.44 -17.02
N ALA A 84 -14.43 9.47 -16.10
CA ALA A 84 -14.20 9.90 -14.73
C ALA A 84 -13.13 9.06 -14.02
N PHE A 85 -12.92 7.81 -14.44
CA PHE A 85 -11.96 6.89 -13.84
C PHE A 85 -10.54 6.96 -14.41
N ARG A 86 -10.27 7.92 -15.30
CA ARG A 86 -8.95 8.03 -15.94
C ARG A 86 -7.81 8.21 -14.92
N ASN A 87 -8.07 8.90 -13.83
CA ASN A 87 -7.10 9.15 -12.77
C ASN A 87 -7.17 8.11 -11.64
N SER A 88 -7.59 6.90 -11.96
CA SER A 88 -7.72 5.82 -11.00
C SER A 88 -6.62 4.79 -11.20
N ASN A 89 -6.25 4.11 -10.13
CA ASN A 89 -5.25 3.06 -10.12
C ASN A 89 -5.79 1.83 -9.40
N ALA A 90 -5.47 0.67 -9.93
CA ALA A 90 -5.66 -0.59 -9.23
C ALA A 90 -4.34 -1.03 -8.62
N SER A 91 -4.37 -1.50 -7.40
CA SER A 91 -3.19 -2.01 -6.71
C SER A 91 -3.47 -3.39 -6.16
N TYR A 92 -2.45 -4.23 -6.21
CA TYR A 92 -2.45 -5.55 -5.59
C TYR A 92 -1.15 -5.72 -4.83
N SER A 93 -1.21 -6.15 -3.59
CA SER A 93 -0.04 -6.49 -2.81
C SER A 93 -0.24 -7.84 -2.12
N MET A 94 0.83 -8.60 -2.08
CA MET A 94 0.89 -9.89 -1.40
C MET A 94 2.11 -9.89 -0.50
N SER A 95 1.97 -10.33 0.71
CA SER A 95 3.09 -10.62 1.59
C SER A 95 2.97 -12.02 2.17
N ASN A 96 4.09 -12.72 2.20
CA ASN A 96 4.18 -14.08 2.72
C ASN A 96 5.38 -14.15 3.67
N ASP A 97 5.13 -14.60 4.88
CA ASP A 97 6.17 -14.75 5.90
C ASP A 97 6.99 -16.04 5.76
N LEU A 98 6.68 -16.88 4.76
CA LEU A 98 7.30 -18.17 4.51
C LEU A 98 7.17 -19.18 5.69
N LYS A 99 6.32 -18.86 6.66
CA LYS A 99 5.95 -19.74 7.77
C LYS A 99 4.48 -20.17 7.70
N GLY A 100 3.87 -20.02 6.53
CA GLY A 100 2.47 -20.33 6.29
C GLY A 100 1.52 -19.14 6.37
N GLY A 101 1.97 -17.96 6.80
CA GLY A 101 1.17 -16.75 6.81
C GLY A 101 1.23 -16.01 5.48
N MET A 102 0.07 -15.67 4.95
CA MET A 102 -0.06 -14.95 3.68
C MET A 102 -1.12 -13.86 3.81
N THR A 103 -0.77 -12.68 3.38
CA THR A 103 -1.69 -11.53 3.35
C THR A 103 -1.78 -11.01 1.93
N ASN A 104 -3.01 -10.86 1.44
CA ASN A 104 -3.32 -10.27 0.15
C ASN A 104 -4.11 -8.99 0.37
N LEU A 105 -3.76 -7.95 -0.34
CA LEU A 105 -4.47 -6.68 -0.32
C LEU A 105 -4.67 -6.22 -1.75
N SER A 106 -5.91 -6.04 -2.14
CA SER A 106 -6.28 -5.50 -3.45
C SER A 106 -7.12 -4.26 -3.26
N GLY A 107 -6.92 -3.28 -4.12
CA GLY A 107 -7.65 -2.04 -3.99
C GLY A 107 -7.68 -1.24 -5.27
N VAL A 108 -8.60 -0.32 -5.29
CA VAL A 108 -8.75 0.69 -6.34
C VAL A 108 -8.81 2.04 -5.64
N TYR A 109 -8.04 2.98 -6.12
CA TYR A 109 -8.05 4.34 -5.61
C TYR A 109 -7.89 5.32 -6.74
N GLY A 110 -8.36 6.52 -6.56
CA GLY A 110 -8.23 7.54 -7.57
C GLY A 110 -9.01 8.79 -7.25
N THR A 111 -9.09 9.64 -8.26
CA THR A 111 -9.80 10.91 -8.18
C THR A 111 -10.90 10.94 -9.24
N LEU A 112 -12.03 11.44 -8.83
CA LEU A 112 -13.18 11.71 -9.69
C LEU A 112 -13.42 13.21 -9.74
N LEU A 113 -14.24 13.65 -10.63
CA LEU A 113 -14.58 15.04 -10.94
C LEU A 113 -13.43 15.79 -11.66
N PRO A 114 -13.78 16.81 -12.46
CA PRO A 114 -12.85 17.51 -13.35
C PRO A 114 -11.65 18.14 -12.64
N ASP A 115 -11.84 18.63 -11.41
CA ASP A 115 -10.82 19.31 -10.64
C ASP A 115 -10.13 18.40 -9.61
N ASN A 116 -10.30 17.07 -9.72
CA ASN A 116 -9.78 16.10 -8.76
C ASN A 116 -10.26 16.35 -7.31
N ASN A 117 -11.46 16.86 -7.17
CA ASN A 117 -12.02 17.25 -5.88
C ASN A 117 -12.59 16.08 -5.08
N LEU A 118 -12.81 14.94 -5.72
CA LEU A 118 -13.34 13.75 -5.07
C LEU A 118 -12.31 12.63 -5.15
N ASN A 119 -11.78 12.24 -4.01
CA ASN A 119 -10.87 11.12 -3.87
C ASN A 119 -11.62 9.91 -3.32
N TYR A 120 -11.38 8.75 -3.87
CA TYR A 120 -11.95 7.51 -3.39
C TYR A 120 -10.88 6.43 -3.25
N SER A 121 -11.13 5.52 -2.34
CA SER A 121 -10.29 4.35 -2.11
C SER A 121 -11.17 3.20 -1.66
N VAL A 122 -11.01 2.05 -2.28
CA VAL A 122 -11.66 0.80 -1.89
C VAL A 122 -10.59 -0.28 -1.81
N GLN A 123 -10.49 -0.95 -0.68
CA GLN A 123 -9.50 -1.99 -0.46
C GLN A 123 -10.16 -3.22 0.16
N VAL A 124 -9.71 -4.39 -0.28
CA VAL A 124 -10.11 -5.68 0.28
C VAL A 124 -8.85 -6.45 0.62
N GLY A 125 -8.75 -6.86 1.87
CA GLY A 125 -7.63 -7.63 2.38
C GLY A 125 -8.06 -9.02 2.81
N ASN A 126 -7.17 -9.98 2.65
CA ASN A 126 -7.38 -11.34 3.08
C ASN A 126 -6.10 -11.90 3.69
N THR A 127 -6.21 -12.47 4.87
CA THR A 127 -5.09 -13.05 5.60
C THR A 127 -5.35 -14.53 5.86
N HIS A 128 -4.39 -15.36 5.52
CA HIS A 128 -4.47 -16.80 5.70
C HIS A 128 -3.23 -17.35 6.40
N GLY A 129 -3.45 -18.33 7.25
CA GLY A 129 -2.39 -19.16 7.82
C GLY A 129 -1.51 -18.45 8.83
N GLY A 130 -0.47 -19.13 9.26
CA GLY A 130 0.45 -18.65 10.28
C GLY A 130 -0.17 -18.61 11.68
N ASN A 131 0.39 -17.75 12.53
CA ASN A 131 -0.11 -17.51 13.89
C ASN A 131 -1.28 -16.53 13.94
N THR A 132 -1.68 -15.99 12.80
CA THR A 132 -2.79 -15.05 12.69
C THR A 132 -4.06 -15.79 12.28
N SER A 133 -5.18 -15.39 12.85
CA SER A 133 -6.47 -15.91 12.44
C SER A 133 -6.77 -15.51 10.99
N SER A 134 -7.25 -16.45 10.21
CA SER A 134 -7.70 -16.17 8.86
C SER A 134 -8.88 -15.20 8.89
N GLY A 135 -8.83 -14.18 8.05
CA GLY A 135 -9.87 -13.17 8.02
C GLY A 135 -9.85 -12.34 6.75
N THR A 136 -11.00 -11.80 6.44
CA THR A 136 -11.18 -10.86 5.35
C THR A 136 -11.50 -9.50 5.93
N SER A 137 -10.82 -8.47 5.44
CA SER A 137 -11.08 -7.09 5.82
C SER A 137 -11.38 -6.26 4.59
N GLY A 138 -12.20 -5.24 4.76
CA GLY A 138 -12.55 -4.30 3.73
C GLY A 138 -12.49 -2.88 4.25
N TYR A 139 -12.06 -1.98 3.41
CA TYR A 139 -11.97 -0.56 3.70
C TYR A 139 -12.42 0.23 2.49
N SER A 140 -13.27 1.21 2.70
CA SER A 140 -13.64 2.16 1.66
C SER A 140 -13.66 3.57 2.23
N SER A 141 -13.21 4.52 1.45
CA SER A 141 -13.20 5.92 1.83
C SER A 141 -13.56 6.81 0.66
N LEU A 142 -14.22 7.91 0.97
CA LEU A 142 -14.59 8.95 0.04
C LEU A 142 -14.23 10.29 0.68
N ASN A 143 -13.48 11.10 -0.02
CA ASN A 143 -13.07 12.42 0.43
C ASN A 143 -13.38 13.44 -0.64
N TYR A 144 -14.28 14.37 -0.32
CA TYR A 144 -14.67 15.46 -1.19
C TYR A 144 -14.14 16.79 -0.69
N ARG A 145 -13.46 17.51 -1.55
CA ARG A 145 -12.97 18.86 -1.27
C ARG A 145 -13.77 19.85 -2.11
N GLY A 146 -14.70 20.54 -1.47
CA GLY A 146 -15.52 21.56 -2.12
C GLY A 146 -14.99 22.97 -1.87
N ALA A 147 -15.63 23.95 -2.54
CA ALA A 147 -15.31 25.36 -2.37
C ALA A 147 -15.60 25.88 -0.97
N TYR A 148 -16.55 25.28 -0.28
CA TYR A 148 -17.02 25.71 1.04
C TYR A 148 -16.56 24.80 2.19
N GLY A 149 -15.88 23.73 1.90
CA GLY A 149 -15.40 22.82 2.92
C GLY A 149 -15.06 21.42 2.39
N ASN A 150 -14.57 20.59 3.28
CA ASN A 150 -14.20 19.21 3.01
C ASN A 150 -15.16 18.26 3.70
N THR A 151 -15.52 17.18 3.01
CA THR A 151 -16.34 16.11 3.58
C THR A 151 -15.60 14.79 3.36
N ASN A 152 -15.50 13.99 4.40
CA ASN A 152 -14.96 12.66 4.31
C ASN A 152 -15.90 11.63 4.93
N VAL A 153 -16.00 10.50 4.28
CA VAL A 153 -16.78 9.35 4.72
C VAL A 153 -15.91 8.11 4.55
N GLY A 154 -15.92 7.26 5.55
CA GLY A 154 -15.19 6.02 5.48
C GLY A 154 -15.97 4.87 6.11
N TYR A 155 -15.74 3.69 5.59
CA TYR A 155 -16.29 2.45 6.09
C TYR A 155 -15.17 1.41 6.16
N SER A 156 -15.07 0.74 7.29
CA SER A 156 -14.15 -0.38 7.45
C SER A 156 -14.85 -1.57 8.06
N ARG A 157 -14.49 -2.74 7.58
CA ARG A 157 -14.98 -4.02 8.12
C ARG A 157 -13.79 -4.95 8.33
N SER A 158 -13.74 -5.55 9.50
CA SER A 158 -12.73 -6.55 9.83
C SER A 158 -13.42 -7.67 10.63
N GLY A 159 -13.49 -8.86 10.04
CA GLY A 159 -14.22 -9.98 10.64
C GLY A 159 -15.69 -9.63 10.91
N ASP A 160 -16.10 -9.72 12.16
CA ASP A 160 -17.46 -9.44 12.60
C ASP A 160 -17.70 -7.97 12.99
N SER A 161 -16.65 -7.15 12.98
CA SER A 161 -16.76 -5.75 13.37
C SER A 161 -16.76 -4.84 12.16
N SER A 162 -17.57 -3.79 12.23
CA SER A 162 -17.63 -2.75 11.19
C SER A 162 -17.67 -1.39 11.85
N GLN A 163 -17.03 -0.42 11.17
CA GLN A 163 -16.99 0.96 11.60
C GLN A 163 -17.32 1.88 10.44
N ILE A 164 -18.11 2.89 10.72
CA ILE A 164 -18.38 4.01 9.82
C ILE A 164 -17.85 5.26 10.49
N TYR A 165 -17.08 6.05 9.75
CA TYR A 165 -16.64 7.34 10.22
C TYR A 165 -16.93 8.40 9.16
N TYR A 166 -17.23 9.60 9.63
CA TYR A 166 -17.49 10.73 8.76
C TYR A 166 -16.97 12.00 9.41
N GLY A 167 -16.61 12.95 8.59
CA GLY A 167 -16.16 14.26 9.05
C GLY A 167 -16.50 15.33 8.06
N MET A 168 -16.74 16.52 8.58
CA MET A 168 -16.97 17.70 7.77
C MET A 168 -16.17 18.85 8.37
N SER A 169 -15.45 19.58 7.53
CA SER A 169 -14.72 20.77 7.93
C SER A 169 -14.93 21.87 6.89
N GLY A 170 -15.15 23.09 7.34
CA GLY A 170 -15.34 24.23 6.46
C GLY A 170 -15.91 25.43 7.19
N GLY A 171 -15.93 26.58 6.52
CA GLY A 171 -16.51 27.80 7.03
C GLY A 171 -17.78 28.14 6.27
N ILE A 172 -18.89 28.30 6.97
CA ILE A 172 -20.11 28.89 6.42
C ILE A 172 -20.15 30.36 6.91
N ILE A 173 -19.92 31.27 5.99
CA ILE A 173 -20.16 32.69 6.27
C ILE A 173 -21.57 33.00 5.79
N ALA A 174 -22.50 33.09 6.73
CA ALA A 174 -23.81 33.58 6.43
C ALA A 174 -23.76 35.12 6.41
N HIS A 175 -23.82 35.69 5.23
CA HIS A 175 -24.08 37.12 5.09
C HIS A 175 -25.59 37.35 5.08
N ALA A 176 -26.06 37.96 6.12
CA ALA A 176 -27.38 38.55 6.09
C ALA A 176 -27.20 39.96 5.52
N ASP A 177 -27.35 40.13 4.24
CA ASP A 177 -27.61 41.42 3.66
C ASP A 177 -29.07 41.77 3.95
N GLY A 178 -29.27 42.60 4.98
CA GLY A 178 -30.50 43.25 5.25
C GLY A 178 -30.62 44.55 4.46
#